data_a24ecca0dddc8aa1d801d4c4751e184e
#
_entry.id   a24ecca0dddc8aa1d801d4c4751e184e
#
_cell.length_a   1.000
_cell.length_b   1.000
_cell.length_c   1.000
_cell.angle_alpha   90.00
_cell.angle_beta   90.00
_cell.angle_gamma   90.00
#
_symmetry.space_group_name_H-M   'P 1'
#
loop_
_entity.id
_entity.type
_entity.pdbx_description
1 polymer ?
#
loop_
_entity_poly.entity_id
_entity_poly.type
_entity_poly.pdbx_seq_one_letter_code
_entity_poly.pdbx_strand_id
1 'polypeptide(L)'
;MTQFTRRDFLAATGAAAITGPWVHTAHAAEFEFKFGTNLPATHPLSARLIEAAKAMKEQTDGKLNIRAFPNNQLGGDPAMFTQLRSGALEFFSVSGANALSSLVPKAALSGVGFAFKTYDQVWQGMDGDLGKHIRAQITGAGLVVMDRIWDNGFRQITNNVKPIANVGDLSGMKIRVPIGKLWISLFESLGAAPSGISFNEVYSALQTHVVDGQENPLAIASVARL
;
A
#
# COMPACT_ATOMS: atom_id res chain seq x y z
N MET A 1 -72.77 -13.23 -2.27
CA MET A 1 -71.65 -12.59 -1.62
C MET A 1 -71.19 -13.45 -0.45
N THR A 2 -70.22 -14.30 -0.68
CA THR A 2 -69.64 -15.19 0.35
C THR A 2 -68.66 -14.40 1.22
N GLN A 3 -68.96 -14.23 2.50
CA GLN A 3 -68.10 -13.54 3.44
C GLN A 3 -66.91 -14.45 3.84
N PHE A 4 -65.72 -14.05 3.55
CA PHE A 4 -64.50 -14.70 4.04
C PHE A 4 -64.41 -14.49 5.56
N THR A 5 -64.32 -15.57 6.31
CA THR A 5 -64.14 -15.51 7.76
C THR A 5 -62.68 -15.47 8.17
N ARG A 6 -62.39 -14.98 9.40
CA ARG A 6 -60.98 -14.95 9.96
C ARG A 6 -60.34 -16.35 10.02
N ARG A 7 -61.16 -17.41 10.04
CA ARG A 7 -60.66 -18.80 10.02
C ARG A 7 -60.13 -19.20 8.65
N ASP A 8 -60.71 -18.70 7.55
CA ASP A 8 -60.26 -19.00 6.19
C ASP A 8 -58.93 -18.33 5.89
N PHE A 9 -58.68 -17.18 6.53
CA PHE A 9 -57.41 -16.47 6.41
C PHE A 9 -56.26 -17.21 7.14
N LEU A 10 -56.52 -17.82 8.30
CA LEU A 10 -55.53 -18.58 9.06
C LEU A 10 -55.24 -19.96 8.44
N ALA A 11 -56.14 -20.54 7.69
CA ALA A 11 -55.91 -21.79 6.97
C ALA A 11 -55.08 -21.60 5.69
N ALA A 12 -55.16 -20.42 5.07
CA ALA A 12 -54.34 -20.09 3.87
C ALA A 12 -52.90 -19.77 4.19
N THR A 13 -52.58 -19.34 5.42
CA THR A 13 -51.18 -19.03 5.86
C THR A 13 -50.40 -20.25 6.30
N GLY A 14 -51.05 -21.39 6.58
CA GLY A 14 -50.36 -22.62 7.02
C GLY A 14 -49.71 -23.46 5.92
N ALA A 15 -50.09 -23.25 4.63
CA ALA A 15 -49.61 -24.05 3.51
C ALA A 15 -48.41 -23.41 2.73
N ALA A 16 -48.06 -22.17 3.03
CA ALA A 16 -46.98 -21.44 2.33
C ALA A 16 -45.56 -21.57 3.00
N ALA A 17 -45.44 -22.37 4.04
CA ALA A 17 -44.22 -22.41 4.87
C ALA A 17 -43.19 -23.47 4.45
N ILE A 18 -43.33 -24.17 3.32
CA ILE A 18 -42.44 -25.30 2.97
C ILE A 18 -41.58 -25.05 1.70
N THR A 19 -41.78 -23.93 0.99
CA THR A 19 -40.93 -23.56 -0.14
C THR A 19 -40.22 -22.23 0.11
N GLY A 20 -39.67 -22.05 1.29
CA GLY A 20 -38.70 -20.96 1.52
C GLY A 20 -37.46 -21.19 0.66
N PRO A 21 -36.94 -20.16 -0.06
CA PRO A 21 -35.71 -20.32 -0.74
C PRO A 21 -34.65 -20.80 0.28
N TRP A 22 -33.89 -21.80 -0.11
CA TRP A 22 -32.72 -22.22 0.65
C TRP A 22 -31.83 -21.00 0.84
N VAL A 23 -31.90 -20.37 2.00
CA VAL A 23 -30.96 -19.33 2.38
C VAL A 23 -29.65 -20.05 2.52
N HIS A 24 -28.81 -19.98 1.47
CA HIS A 24 -27.41 -20.28 1.64
C HIS A 24 -26.92 -19.30 2.70
N THR A 25 -26.76 -19.79 3.91
CA THR A 25 -26.03 -19.06 4.94
C THR A 25 -24.64 -18.91 4.37
N ALA A 26 -24.31 -17.70 3.88
CA ALA A 26 -22.95 -17.35 3.57
C ALA A 26 -22.20 -17.61 4.88
N HIS A 27 -21.38 -18.67 4.93
CA HIS A 27 -20.51 -18.88 6.06
C HIS A 27 -19.63 -17.63 6.14
N ALA A 28 -19.75 -16.89 7.23
CA ALA A 28 -18.79 -15.84 7.53
C ALA A 28 -17.40 -16.49 7.51
N ALA A 29 -16.42 -15.82 6.91
CA ALA A 29 -15.07 -16.34 6.89
C ALA A 29 -14.59 -16.55 8.35
N GLU A 30 -13.91 -17.65 8.57
CA GLU A 30 -13.30 -17.96 9.89
C GLU A 30 -12.22 -16.94 10.25
N PHE A 31 -11.49 -16.46 9.23
CA PHE A 31 -10.45 -15.45 9.36
C PHE A 31 -10.74 -14.29 8.40
N GLU A 32 -10.98 -13.12 8.96
CA GLU A 32 -11.14 -11.86 8.23
C GLU A 32 -9.93 -10.97 8.49
N PHE A 33 -9.17 -10.67 7.43
CA PHE A 33 -7.97 -9.83 7.53
C PHE A 33 -8.05 -8.62 6.61
N LYS A 34 -7.42 -7.54 7.02
CA LYS A 34 -7.23 -6.32 6.23
C LYS A 34 -5.82 -6.26 5.67
N PHE A 35 -5.71 -5.89 4.42
CA PHE A 35 -4.44 -5.68 3.74
C PHE A 35 -4.39 -4.25 3.19
N GLY A 36 -3.66 -3.36 3.86
CA GLY A 36 -3.45 -1.99 3.41
C GLY A 36 -2.32 -1.89 2.38
N THR A 37 -2.45 -0.98 1.42
CA THR A 37 -1.34 -0.54 0.58
C THR A 37 -1.48 0.95 0.23
N ASN A 38 -0.36 1.65 0.13
CA ASN A 38 -0.33 3.05 -0.26
C ASN A 38 -0.48 3.26 -1.77
N LEU A 39 -0.35 2.20 -2.58
CA LEU A 39 -0.42 2.27 -4.03
C LEU A 39 -1.86 2.19 -4.55
N PRO A 40 -2.17 2.82 -5.70
CA PRO A 40 -3.46 2.66 -6.37
C PRO A 40 -3.78 1.20 -6.72
N ALA A 41 -5.07 0.86 -6.81
CA ALA A 41 -5.51 -0.50 -7.18
C ALA A 41 -4.99 -0.94 -8.56
N THR A 42 -4.76 0.00 -9.47
CA THR A 42 -4.22 -0.22 -10.82
C THR A 42 -2.72 -0.47 -10.85
N HIS A 43 -2.00 -0.19 -9.77
CA HIS A 43 -0.57 -0.49 -9.69
C HIS A 43 -0.35 -2.01 -9.71
N PRO A 44 0.64 -2.55 -10.46
CA PRO A 44 0.87 -3.99 -10.57
C PRO A 44 0.96 -4.71 -9.22
N LEU A 45 1.63 -4.11 -8.24
CA LEU A 45 1.73 -4.65 -6.89
C LEU A 45 0.36 -4.82 -6.24
N SER A 46 -0.48 -3.77 -6.27
CA SER A 46 -1.84 -3.84 -5.69
C SER A 46 -2.73 -4.85 -6.43
N ALA A 47 -2.62 -4.93 -7.76
CA ALA A 47 -3.35 -5.89 -8.57
C ALA A 47 -2.98 -7.34 -8.17
N ARG A 48 -1.68 -7.63 -8.02
CA ARG A 48 -1.22 -8.96 -7.57
C ARG A 48 -1.67 -9.29 -6.14
N LEU A 49 -1.70 -8.31 -5.24
CA LEU A 49 -2.24 -8.51 -3.89
C LEU A 49 -3.72 -8.86 -3.91
N ILE A 50 -4.52 -8.17 -4.73
CA ILE A 50 -5.95 -8.44 -4.88
C ILE A 50 -6.18 -9.83 -5.47
N GLU A 51 -5.42 -10.23 -6.49
CA GLU A 51 -5.46 -11.58 -7.06
C GLU A 51 -5.08 -12.65 -6.04
N ALA A 52 -4.02 -12.43 -5.27
CA ALA A 52 -3.59 -13.37 -4.23
C ALA A 52 -4.66 -13.51 -3.13
N ALA A 53 -5.27 -12.41 -2.69
CA ALA A 53 -6.36 -12.44 -1.72
C ALA A 53 -7.56 -13.25 -2.23
N LYS A 54 -7.93 -13.07 -3.50
CA LYS A 54 -8.99 -13.86 -4.15
C LYS A 54 -8.63 -15.33 -4.20
N ALA A 55 -7.43 -15.67 -4.65
CA ALA A 55 -6.97 -17.06 -4.73
C ALA A 55 -6.93 -17.74 -3.35
N MET A 56 -6.47 -17.05 -2.31
CA MET A 56 -6.49 -17.56 -0.94
C MET A 56 -7.91 -17.85 -0.45
N LYS A 57 -8.85 -16.96 -0.74
CA LYS A 57 -10.27 -17.19 -0.40
C LYS A 57 -10.83 -18.42 -1.10
N GLU A 58 -10.57 -18.59 -2.40
CA GLU A 58 -11.02 -19.73 -3.19
C GLU A 58 -10.38 -21.04 -2.70
N GLN A 59 -9.06 -21.05 -2.46
CA GLN A 59 -8.31 -22.24 -1.99
C GLN A 59 -8.66 -22.70 -0.58
N THR A 60 -9.28 -21.82 0.21
CA THR A 60 -9.68 -22.11 1.59
C THR A 60 -11.20 -22.29 1.74
N ASP A 61 -11.93 -22.48 0.64
CA ASP A 61 -13.39 -22.56 0.64
C ASP A 61 -14.07 -21.42 1.40
N GLY A 62 -13.49 -20.21 1.28
CA GLY A 62 -14.00 -19.01 1.93
C GLY A 62 -13.64 -18.85 3.41
N LYS A 63 -12.89 -19.77 4.02
CA LYS A 63 -12.48 -19.68 5.43
C LYS A 63 -11.55 -18.50 5.69
N LEU A 64 -10.65 -18.19 4.75
CA LEU A 64 -9.77 -17.05 4.81
C LEU A 64 -10.25 -15.96 3.85
N ASN A 65 -10.57 -14.78 4.36
CA ASN A 65 -10.96 -13.63 3.56
C ASN A 65 -10.04 -12.45 3.86
N ILE A 66 -9.19 -12.08 2.89
CA ILE A 66 -8.31 -10.92 2.99
C ILE A 66 -8.91 -9.79 2.16
N ARG A 67 -9.27 -8.69 2.82
CA ARG A 67 -9.80 -7.50 2.18
C ARG A 67 -8.68 -6.52 1.88
N ALA A 68 -8.47 -6.20 0.60
CA ALA A 68 -7.50 -5.23 0.16
C ALA A 68 -8.04 -3.78 0.27
N PHE A 69 -7.19 -2.88 0.80
CA PHE A 69 -7.47 -1.46 0.95
C PHE A 69 -6.33 -0.67 0.28
N PRO A 70 -6.41 -0.45 -1.04
CA PRO A 70 -5.41 0.31 -1.80
C PRO A 70 -5.54 1.81 -1.55
N ASN A 71 -4.58 2.58 -2.12
CA ASN A 71 -4.63 4.03 -2.20
C ASN A 71 -4.77 4.73 -0.84
N ASN A 72 -4.08 4.22 0.18
CA ASN A 72 -4.12 4.79 1.55
C ASN A 72 -5.52 4.87 2.18
N GLN A 73 -6.47 3.99 1.80
CA GLN A 73 -7.84 4.02 2.34
C GLN A 73 -7.90 3.88 3.87
N LEU A 74 -6.89 3.27 4.48
CA LEU A 74 -6.80 3.11 5.94
C LEU A 74 -5.93 4.20 6.61
N GLY A 75 -5.53 5.22 5.87
CA GLY A 75 -4.66 6.31 6.31
C GLY A 75 -3.30 6.31 5.63
N GLY A 76 -2.50 7.36 5.81
CA GLY A 76 -1.14 7.44 5.28
C GLY A 76 -0.19 6.42 5.93
N ASP A 77 1.00 6.25 5.34
CA ASP A 77 1.98 5.24 5.77
C ASP A 77 2.24 5.21 7.29
N PRO A 78 2.46 6.34 8.00
CA PRO A 78 2.68 6.31 9.44
C PRO A 78 1.47 5.77 10.23
N ALA A 79 0.25 6.09 9.79
CA ALA A 79 -0.98 5.61 10.43
C ALA A 79 -1.15 4.10 10.22
N MET A 80 -0.90 3.59 9.00
CA MET A 80 -0.97 2.16 8.72
C MET A 80 0.11 1.36 9.46
N PHE A 81 1.31 1.89 9.64
CA PHE A 81 2.32 1.26 10.52
C PHE A 81 1.88 1.19 11.99
N THR A 82 1.23 2.23 12.48
CA THR A 82 0.67 2.22 13.85
C THR A 82 -0.42 1.16 13.98
N GLN A 83 -1.33 1.06 13.01
CA GLN A 83 -2.37 0.04 12.98
C GLN A 83 -1.80 -1.37 12.89
N LEU A 84 -0.76 -1.59 12.06
CA LEU A 84 -0.07 -2.88 11.95
C LEU A 84 0.53 -3.32 13.29
N ARG A 85 1.19 -2.42 14.01
CA ARG A 85 1.78 -2.71 15.33
C ARG A 85 0.74 -2.98 16.41
N SER A 86 -0.42 -2.36 16.34
CA SER A 86 -1.52 -2.57 17.29
C SER A 86 -2.40 -3.78 16.96
N GLY A 87 -2.20 -4.41 15.79
CA GLY A 87 -3.05 -5.49 15.30
C GLY A 87 -4.41 -5.01 14.75
N ALA A 88 -4.58 -3.70 14.55
CA ALA A 88 -5.77 -3.16 13.89
C ALA A 88 -5.74 -3.31 12.37
N LEU A 89 -4.57 -3.59 11.81
CA LEU A 89 -4.28 -3.96 10.42
C LEU A 89 -3.37 -5.18 10.45
N GLU A 90 -3.70 -6.22 9.68
CA GLU A 90 -2.95 -7.48 9.70
C GLU A 90 -1.81 -7.49 8.67
N PHE A 91 -2.02 -6.88 7.50
CA PHE A 91 -1.01 -6.83 6.43
C PHE A 91 -0.87 -5.43 5.86
N PHE A 92 0.36 -5.03 5.59
CA PHE A 92 0.67 -3.78 4.91
C PHE A 92 1.77 -3.97 3.87
N SER A 93 1.50 -3.54 2.64
CA SER A 93 2.51 -3.40 1.59
C SER A 93 2.77 -1.94 1.31
N VAL A 94 4.01 -1.51 1.45
CA VAL A 94 4.45 -0.14 1.24
C VAL A 94 5.42 -0.06 0.06
N SER A 95 5.36 1.03 -0.68
CA SER A 95 6.16 1.27 -1.88
C SER A 95 7.65 1.57 -1.63
N GLY A 96 8.21 1.01 -0.57
CA GLY A 96 9.63 1.12 -0.24
C GLY A 96 9.87 0.90 1.24
N ALA A 97 10.79 0.00 1.59
CA ALA A 97 11.11 -0.32 2.99
C ALA A 97 11.63 0.90 3.77
N ASN A 98 12.19 1.91 3.08
CA ASN A 98 12.61 3.18 3.68
C ASN A 98 11.46 3.95 4.36
N ALA A 99 10.21 3.75 3.97
CA ALA A 99 9.05 4.34 4.66
C ALA A 99 8.93 3.86 6.11
N LEU A 100 9.47 2.67 6.42
CA LEU A 100 9.60 2.15 7.79
C LEU A 100 10.66 2.88 8.64
N SER A 101 11.46 3.78 8.07
CA SER A 101 12.60 4.38 8.77
C SER A 101 12.23 5.20 10.01
N SER A 102 10.99 5.69 10.09
CA SER A 102 10.46 6.35 11.30
C SER A 102 10.30 5.38 12.48
N LEU A 103 10.04 4.11 12.20
CA LEU A 103 9.88 3.05 13.19
C LEU A 103 11.19 2.24 13.35
N VAL A 104 11.84 1.94 12.23
CA VAL A 104 13.05 1.12 12.13
C VAL A 104 14.09 1.89 11.33
N PRO A 105 14.96 2.70 11.97
CA PRO A 105 15.93 3.56 11.26
C PRO A 105 16.80 2.80 10.25
N LYS A 106 17.15 1.54 10.52
CA LYS A 106 17.95 0.69 9.63
C LYS A 106 17.22 0.33 8.32
N ALA A 107 15.89 0.41 8.27
CA ALA A 107 15.14 0.20 7.03
C ALA A 107 15.45 1.29 5.98
N ALA A 108 15.94 2.45 6.38
CA ALA A 108 16.41 3.51 5.48
C ALA A 108 17.55 3.05 4.56
N LEU A 109 18.34 2.04 4.94
CA LEU A 109 19.45 1.52 4.12
C LEU A 109 19.00 1.03 2.74
N SER A 110 17.76 0.57 2.60
CA SER A 110 17.20 0.17 1.30
C SER A 110 16.98 1.35 0.34
N GLY A 111 16.95 2.56 0.85
CA GLY A 111 16.68 3.79 0.07
C GLY A 111 17.87 4.74 -0.06
N VAL A 112 19.09 4.26 0.21
CA VAL A 112 20.31 5.07 0.02
C VAL A 112 20.46 5.42 -1.46
N GLY A 113 20.46 6.71 -1.76
CA GLY A 113 20.56 7.21 -3.13
C GLY A 113 21.84 6.74 -3.82
N PHE A 114 21.71 6.32 -5.09
CA PHE A 114 22.84 5.90 -5.95
C PHE A 114 23.60 4.65 -5.46
N ALA A 115 23.14 3.94 -4.44
CA ALA A 115 23.78 2.74 -3.91
C ALA A 115 23.83 1.59 -4.92
N PHE A 116 22.81 1.49 -5.78
CA PHE A 116 22.69 0.44 -6.79
C PHE A 116 22.61 1.04 -8.19
N LYS A 117 23.33 0.45 -9.14
CA LYS A 117 23.35 0.85 -10.56
C LYS A 117 22.53 -0.10 -11.46
N THR A 118 22.34 -1.34 -11.04
CA THR A 118 21.62 -2.37 -11.81
C THR A 118 20.69 -3.18 -10.93
N TYR A 119 19.70 -3.84 -11.53
CA TYR A 119 18.84 -4.77 -10.82
C TYR A 119 19.59 -5.95 -10.20
N ASP A 120 20.62 -6.48 -10.86
CA ASP A 120 21.44 -7.55 -10.29
C ASP A 120 22.06 -7.14 -8.96
N GLN A 121 22.57 -5.91 -8.86
CA GLN A 121 23.09 -5.37 -7.61
C GLN A 121 22.00 -5.22 -6.55
N VAL A 122 20.78 -4.78 -6.94
CA VAL A 122 19.63 -4.69 -6.04
C VAL A 122 19.29 -6.07 -5.48
N TRP A 123 19.13 -7.08 -6.34
CA TRP A 123 18.76 -8.43 -5.90
C TRP A 123 19.86 -9.08 -5.09
N GLN A 124 21.12 -8.94 -5.50
CA GLN A 124 22.25 -9.43 -4.71
C GLN A 124 22.29 -8.80 -3.30
N GLY A 125 22.02 -7.51 -3.19
CA GLY A 125 21.96 -6.82 -1.90
C GLY A 125 20.72 -7.21 -1.08
N MET A 126 19.55 -7.14 -1.68
CA MET A 126 18.28 -7.27 -0.93
C MET A 126 17.89 -8.73 -0.64
N ASP A 127 18.27 -9.69 -1.48
CA ASP A 127 18.15 -11.13 -1.19
C ASP A 127 19.35 -11.65 -0.37
N GLY A 128 20.47 -10.88 -0.33
CA GLY A 128 21.67 -11.17 0.42
C GLY A 128 21.68 -10.62 1.85
N ASP A 129 22.88 -10.34 2.36
CA ASP A 129 23.08 -9.99 3.77
C ASP A 129 22.53 -8.61 4.15
N LEU A 130 22.52 -7.64 3.23
CA LEU A 130 21.90 -6.34 3.48
C LEU A 130 20.39 -6.51 3.74
N GLY A 131 19.71 -7.23 2.87
CA GLY A 131 18.28 -7.48 3.04
C GLY A 131 17.96 -8.32 4.28
N LYS A 132 18.76 -9.34 4.58
CA LYS A 132 18.65 -10.10 5.83
C LYS A 132 18.80 -9.19 7.06
N HIS A 133 19.81 -8.31 7.04
CA HIS A 133 20.02 -7.35 8.13
C HIS A 133 18.80 -6.44 8.31
N ILE A 134 18.29 -5.85 7.23
CA ILE A 134 17.11 -4.96 7.28
C ILE A 134 15.90 -5.72 7.82
N ARG A 135 15.60 -6.92 7.31
CA ARG A 135 14.48 -7.74 7.78
C ARG A 135 14.61 -8.10 9.27
N ALA A 136 15.81 -8.45 9.73
CA ALA A 136 16.05 -8.72 11.15
C ALA A 136 15.77 -7.50 12.04
N GLN A 137 16.13 -6.28 11.60
CA GLN A 137 15.80 -5.06 12.34
C GLN A 137 14.30 -4.79 12.39
N ILE A 138 13.58 -5.04 11.29
CA ILE A 138 12.12 -4.88 11.23
C ILE A 138 11.45 -5.92 12.14
N THR A 139 11.90 -7.18 12.11
CA THR A 139 11.40 -8.23 13.00
C THR A 139 11.67 -7.91 14.48
N GLY A 140 12.84 -7.35 14.78
CA GLY A 140 13.17 -6.88 16.13
C GLY A 140 12.27 -5.75 16.64
N ALA A 141 11.59 -5.04 15.74
CA ALA A 141 10.58 -4.02 16.08
C ALA A 141 9.16 -4.58 16.24
N GLY A 142 9.00 -5.92 16.24
CA GLY A 142 7.73 -6.60 16.44
C GLY A 142 6.87 -6.78 15.20
N LEU A 143 7.46 -6.65 14.00
CA LEU A 143 6.77 -6.87 12.72
C LEU A 143 7.27 -8.15 12.05
N VAL A 144 6.39 -8.87 11.37
CA VAL A 144 6.77 -9.98 10.50
C VAL A 144 7.01 -9.44 9.09
N VAL A 145 8.14 -9.80 8.48
CA VAL A 145 8.53 -9.37 7.13
C VAL A 145 8.60 -10.60 6.23
N MET A 146 8.02 -10.51 5.04
CA MET A 146 8.12 -11.55 4.03
C MET A 146 9.58 -11.70 3.54
N ASP A 147 9.97 -12.92 3.17
CA ASP A 147 11.35 -13.22 2.77
C ASP A 147 11.78 -12.51 1.50
N ARG A 148 10.84 -12.23 0.60
CA ARG A 148 11.10 -11.57 -0.67
C ARG A 148 10.55 -10.16 -0.68
N ILE A 149 11.35 -9.24 -1.23
CA ILE A 149 10.95 -7.86 -1.51
C ILE A 149 10.55 -7.79 -2.99
N TRP A 150 9.40 -7.17 -3.26
CA TRP A 150 8.93 -6.99 -4.61
C TRP A 150 9.59 -5.79 -5.27
N ASP A 151 9.82 -5.88 -6.57
CA ASP A 151 10.33 -4.77 -7.35
C ASP A 151 9.31 -3.64 -7.44
N ASN A 152 9.78 -2.42 -7.20
CA ASN A 152 9.01 -1.21 -7.37
C ASN A 152 9.61 -0.28 -8.45
N GLY A 153 10.81 -0.57 -8.91
CA GLY A 153 11.55 0.19 -9.90
C GLY A 153 12.54 1.20 -9.32
N PHE A 154 13.50 1.61 -10.15
CA PHE A 154 14.39 2.72 -9.85
C PHE A 154 13.59 4.04 -9.83
N ARG A 155 13.92 4.89 -8.86
CA ARG A 155 13.24 6.17 -8.66
C ARG A 155 13.78 7.22 -9.62
N GLN A 156 12.88 8.03 -10.16
CA GLN A 156 13.15 9.10 -11.10
C GLN A 156 12.51 10.39 -10.60
N ILE A 157 13.11 11.52 -10.91
CA ILE A 157 12.54 12.85 -10.61
C ILE A 157 11.63 13.26 -11.77
N THR A 158 10.40 13.66 -11.45
CA THR A 158 9.51 14.35 -12.39
C THR A 158 9.20 15.76 -11.89
N ASN A 159 9.14 16.75 -12.79
CA ASN A 159 8.82 18.13 -12.44
C ASN A 159 8.14 18.84 -13.61
N ASN A 160 7.51 19.98 -13.35
CA ASN A 160 6.82 20.82 -14.34
C ASN A 160 7.51 22.17 -14.57
N VAL A 161 8.74 22.36 -14.07
CA VAL A 161 9.44 23.66 -14.12
C VAL A 161 10.44 23.71 -15.27
N LYS A 162 11.37 22.75 -15.33
CA LYS A 162 12.45 22.71 -16.33
C LYS A 162 13.06 21.32 -16.46
N PRO A 163 13.72 21.03 -17.60
CA PRO A 163 14.55 19.83 -17.71
C PRO A 163 15.67 19.81 -16.65
N ILE A 164 15.98 18.64 -16.14
CA ILE A 164 17.09 18.39 -15.21
C ILE A 164 18.18 17.61 -15.98
N ALA A 165 19.24 18.31 -16.36
CA ALA A 165 20.38 17.73 -17.07
C ALA A 165 21.57 17.43 -16.13
N ASN A 166 21.68 18.15 -15.02
CA ASN A 166 22.74 18.00 -14.03
C ASN A 166 22.24 18.37 -12.61
N VAL A 167 23.04 18.07 -11.61
CA VAL A 167 22.68 18.33 -10.20
C VAL A 167 22.37 19.80 -9.93
N GLY A 168 23.06 20.73 -10.56
CA GLY A 168 22.83 22.17 -10.37
C GLY A 168 21.41 22.61 -10.77
N ASP A 169 20.74 21.85 -11.65
CA ASP A 169 19.37 22.15 -12.06
C ASP A 169 18.36 21.92 -10.94
N LEU A 170 18.71 21.17 -9.90
CA LEU A 170 17.87 20.95 -8.71
C LEU A 170 17.89 22.12 -7.72
N SER A 171 18.82 23.08 -7.91
CA SER A 171 18.99 24.19 -6.96
C SER A 171 17.69 24.94 -6.69
N GLY A 172 17.24 24.94 -5.43
CA GLY A 172 16.04 25.62 -4.95
C GLY A 172 14.71 24.99 -5.43
N MET A 173 14.73 23.94 -6.25
CA MET A 173 13.53 23.26 -6.72
C MET A 173 12.80 22.57 -5.55
N LYS A 174 11.51 22.84 -5.39
CA LYS A 174 10.69 22.24 -4.35
C LYS A 174 10.31 20.82 -4.78
N ILE A 175 10.98 19.83 -4.21
CA ILE A 175 10.76 18.41 -4.54
C ILE A 175 10.02 17.74 -3.40
N ARG A 176 8.87 17.15 -3.69
CA ARG A 176 8.22 16.24 -2.75
C ARG A 176 9.04 14.96 -2.64
N VAL A 177 9.29 14.54 -1.42
CA VAL A 177 9.90 13.26 -1.10
C VAL A 177 9.00 12.47 -0.12
N PRO A 178 9.12 11.15 -0.01
CA PRO A 178 8.48 10.38 1.06
C PRO A 178 8.90 10.90 2.44
N ILE A 179 8.01 10.74 3.43
CA ILE A 179 8.31 11.11 4.80
C ILE A 179 9.50 10.27 5.30
N GLY A 180 10.61 10.93 5.64
CA GLY A 180 11.81 10.28 6.16
C GLY A 180 13.05 11.15 6.05
N LYS A 181 13.89 11.11 7.09
CA LYS A 181 15.09 11.97 7.19
C LYS A 181 16.08 11.72 6.07
N LEU A 182 16.26 10.46 5.64
CA LEU A 182 17.21 10.11 4.57
C LEU A 182 16.88 10.84 3.27
N TRP A 183 15.59 10.86 2.88
CA TRP A 183 15.15 11.51 1.64
C TRP A 183 15.30 13.03 1.70
N ILE A 184 14.94 13.62 2.83
CA ILE A 184 15.14 15.06 3.06
C ILE A 184 16.64 15.38 2.91
N SER A 185 17.51 14.74 3.69
CA SER A 185 18.95 15.00 3.64
C SER A 185 19.56 14.74 2.27
N LEU A 186 19.10 13.70 1.55
CA LEU A 186 19.58 13.42 0.20
C LEU A 186 19.30 14.60 -0.74
N PHE A 187 18.06 15.05 -0.81
CA PHE A 187 17.66 16.12 -1.73
C PHE A 187 18.20 17.50 -1.30
N GLU A 188 18.35 17.75 0.00
CA GLU A 188 19.09 18.93 0.50
C GLU A 188 20.55 18.93 0.02
N SER A 189 21.22 17.79 0.10
CA SER A 189 22.62 17.66 -0.36
C SER A 189 22.79 17.85 -1.86
N LEU A 190 21.72 17.62 -2.64
CA LEU A 190 21.64 17.90 -4.08
C LEU A 190 21.26 19.35 -4.41
N GLY A 191 21.04 20.18 -3.37
CA GLY A 191 20.69 21.60 -3.52
C GLY A 191 19.20 21.87 -3.74
N ALA A 192 18.33 20.87 -3.69
CA ALA A 192 16.88 21.05 -3.78
C ALA A 192 16.28 21.54 -2.44
N ALA A 193 15.01 21.95 -2.47
CA ALA A 193 14.19 22.27 -1.31
C ALA A 193 13.15 21.13 -1.10
N PRO A 194 13.53 20.02 -0.42
CA PRO A 194 12.65 18.88 -0.26
C PRO A 194 11.55 19.12 0.77
N SER A 195 10.39 18.54 0.50
CA SER A 195 9.25 18.48 1.42
C SER A 195 8.78 17.04 1.61
N GLY A 196 8.76 16.58 2.87
CA GLY A 196 8.24 15.24 3.23
C GLY A 196 6.73 15.25 3.26
N ILE A 197 6.08 14.72 2.22
CA ILE A 197 4.61 14.71 2.08
C ILE A 197 4.15 13.26 1.90
N SER A 198 3.06 12.87 2.59
CA SER A 198 2.45 11.55 2.47
C SER A 198 1.99 11.28 1.04
N PHE A 199 2.06 10.03 0.59
CA PHE A 199 1.81 9.69 -0.82
C PHE A 199 0.40 10.09 -1.31
N ASN A 200 -0.62 9.96 -0.47
CA ASN A 200 -2.00 10.35 -0.79
C ASN A 200 -2.19 11.86 -1.02
N GLU A 201 -1.23 12.69 -0.62
CA GLU A 201 -1.28 14.16 -0.75
C GLU A 201 -0.45 14.67 -1.94
N VAL A 202 0.35 13.80 -2.57
CA VAL A 202 1.31 14.20 -3.62
C VAL A 202 0.62 14.83 -4.82
N TYR A 203 -0.45 14.19 -5.32
CA TYR A 203 -1.18 14.71 -6.47
C TYR A 203 -1.72 16.13 -6.22
N SER A 204 -2.33 16.35 -5.05
CA SER A 204 -2.84 17.66 -4.66
C SER A 204 -1.72 18.70 -4.49
N ALA A 205 -0.58 18.30 -3.89
CA ALA A 205 0.56 19.19 -3.70
C ALA A 205 1.19 19.63 -5.04
N LEU A 206 1.23 18.76 -6.04
CA LEU A 206 1.66 19.09 -7.41
C LEU A 206 0.64 20.00 -8.11
N GLN A 207 -0.64 19.67 -8.03
CA GLN A 207 -1.73 20.46 -8.63
C GLN A 207 -1.81 21.90 -8.12
N THR A 208 -1.56 22.07 -6.82
CA THR A 208 -1.62 23.38 -6.15
C THR A 208 -0.27 24.10 -6.12
N HIS A 209 0.75 23.56 -6.79
CA HIS A 209 2.11 24.13 -6.85
C HIS A 209 2.78 24.33 -5.48
N VAL A 210 2.38 23.57 -4.47
CA VAL A 210 3.09 23.48 -3.18
C VAL A 210 4.49 22.94 -3.42
N VAL A 211 4.63 22.01 -4.36
CA VAL A 211 5.90 21.47 -4.84
C VAL A 211 5.97 21.56 -6.37
N ASP A 212 7.21 21.65 -6.87
CA ASP A 212 7.51 21.76 -8.31
C ASP A 212 7.66 20.38 -8.97
N GLY A 213 7.95 19.36 -8.15
CA GLY A 213 8.19 18.02 -8.64
C GLY A 213 8.17 16.99 -7.51
N GLN A 214 8.42 15.76 -7.88
CA GLN A 214 8.44 14.62 -6.98
C GLN A 214 9.44 13.56 -7.48
N GLU A 215 9.74 12.55 -6.69
CA GLU A 215 10.53 11.40 -7.10
C GLU A 215 9.79 10.10 -6.76
N ASN A 216 9.70 9.23 -7.74
CA ASN A 216 9.09 7.90 -7.64
C ASN A 216 9.56 7.01 -8.80
N PRO A 217 9.40 5.68 -8.69
CA PRO A 217 9.46 4.82 -9.87
C PRO A 217 8.45 5.23 -10.94
N LEU A 218 8.83 5.06 -12.21
CA LEU A 218 7.98 5.48 -13.33
C LEU A 218 6.61 4.77 -13.34
N ALA A 219 6.55 3.53 -12.88
CA ALA A 219 5.27 2.81 -12.73
C ALA A 219 4.31 3.55 -11.80
N ILE A 220 4.81 4.06 -10.67
CA ILE A 220 4.00 4.86 -9.74
C ILE A 220 3.61 6.19 -10.38
N ALA A 221 4.58 6.91 -10.96
CA ALA A 221 4.31 8.20 -11.60
C ALA A 221 3.22 8.07 -12.67
N SER A 222 3.28 7.01 -13.49
CA SER A 222 2.29 6.74 -14.55
C SER A 222 0.89 6.45 -13.99
N VAL A 223 0.75 5.50 -13.04
CA VAL A 223 -0.58 5.11 -12.55
C VAL A 223 -1.21 6.14 -11.63
N ALA A 224 -0.40 6.93 -10.92
CA ALA A 224 -0.85 8.00 -10.04
C ALA A 224 -0.94 9.37 -10.74
N ARG A 225 -0.54 9.45 -12.03
CA ARG A 225 -0.55 10.67 -12.84
C ARG A 225 0.24 11.82 -12.21
N LEU A 226 1.47 11.53 -11.77
CA LEU A 226 2.38 12.48 -11.12
C LEU A 226 3.37 13.11 -12.12
#